data_2ef9255b93dbdbc2743c622f6d46ee8c
#
_entry.id   2ef9255b93dbdbc2743c622f6d46ee8c
#
_cell.length_a   1.000
_cell.length_b   1.000
_cell.length_c   1.000
_cell.angle_alpha   90.00
_cell.angle_beta   90.00
_cell.angle_gamma   90.00
#
_symmetry.space_group_name_H-M   'P 1'
#
loop_
_entity.id
_entity.type
_entity.pdbx_description
1 polymer ?
#
loop_
_entity_poly.entity_id
_entity_poly.type
_entity_poly.pdbx_seq_one_letter_code
_entity_poly.pdbx_strand_id
1 'polypeptide(L)'
;EVSDPVSGFVKMKVSYGSCQIVKTSEDGKVDGIQFTISGNGVNQTVTTANGGKFQLDNLMPGVYTVTEQSIDKYVPQEVHRVTVVAGQVSKVNFNNVLKRGNLQVIKSSEDNLVEGVTFHLYGTSLSGIAVDEYAVTDKNGVASFDDVLISGTTPYTIEEVDTAIRYVVPANQTAPINWKEVTTRNFTNILKKFSVTVTKSDREEGTPQGDATLAGAVYGIYKGETLVDKYVTDKNGQFTTKEYVCDNDWTIREITPSEGYLLDGTIHKVGAE
;
A
#
# COMPACT_ATOMS: atom_id res chain seq x y z
N GLU A 1 -69.62 -58.17 -36.92
CA GLU A 1 -69.61 -56.75 -36.54
C GLU A 1 -68.13 -56.29 -36.39
N VAL A 2 -67.71 -55.42 -37.26
CA VAL A 2 -66.40 -54.76 -37.19
C VAL A 2 -66.63 -53.50 -36.40
N SER A 3 -66.04 -53.41 -35.21
CA SER A 3 -66.03 -52.15 -34.41
C SER A 3 -65.11 -51.12 -35.04
N ASP A 4 -65.67 -49.96 -35.34
CA ASP A 4 -64.89 -48.80 -35.81
C ASP A 4 -63.79 -48.40 -34.81
N PRO A 5 -62.61 -48.16 -35.23
CA PRO A 5 -61.54 -47.66 -34.32
C PRO A 5 -61.90 -46.26 -33.82
N VAL A 6 -62.07 -46.17 -32.48
CA VAL A 6 -62.20 -44.87 -31.83
C VAL A 6 -60.83 -44.16 -31.80
N SER A 7 -60.66 -43.21 -32.72
CA SER A 7 -59.47 -42.31 -32.67
C SER A 7 -59.71 -41.24 -31.62
N GLY A 8 -59.10 -41.39 -30.47
CA GLY A 8 -59.06 -40.34 -29.43
C GLY A 8 -57.79 -39.56 -29.49
N PHE A 9 -57.89 -38.20 -29.59
CA PHE A 9 -56.74 -37.32 -29.41
C PHE A 9 -56.57 -37.03 -27.94
N VAL A 10 -55.41 -37.39 -27.40
CA VAL A 10 -55.02 -36.99 -26.05
C VAL A 10 -54.35 -35.60 -26.18
N LYS A 11 -55.01 -34.57 -25.69
CA LYS A 11 -54.41 -33.24 -25.59
C LYS A 11 -53.47 -33.23 -24.39
N MET A 12 -52.19 -33.35 -24.65
CA MET A 12 -51.19 -33.19 -23.62
C MET A 12 -51.07 -31.73 -23.24
N LYS A 13 -51.30 -31.41 -21.97
CA LYS A 13 -51.04 -30.08 -21.41
C LYS A 13 -49.59 -30.02 -20.96
N VAL A 14 -48.81 -29.19 -21.61
CA VAL A 14 -47.45 -28.89 -21.15
C VAL A 14 -47.55 -28.02 -19.91
N SER A 15 -46.97 -28.47 -18.79
CA SER A 15 -46.85 -27.69 -17.60
C SER A 15 -45.43 -27.08 -17.53
N TYR A 16 -45.39 -25.77 -17.35
CA TYR A 16 -44.13 -25.01 -17.25
C TYR A 16 -43.76 -24.79 -15.79
N GLY A 17 -42.46 -24.52 -15.55
CA GLY A 17 -41.92 -24.06 -14.29
C GLY A 17 -41.21 -22.75 -14.46
N SER A 18 -40.59 -22.29 -13.40
CA SER A 18 -39.86 -21.01 -13.34
C SER A 18 -38.47 -21.19 -12.74
N CYS A 19 -37.53 -20.37 -13.14
CA CYS A 19 -36.20 -20.22 -12.55
C CYS A 19 -36.09 -18.85 -11.91
N GLN A 20 -35.72 -18.75 -10.64
CA GLN A 20 -35.48 -17.50 -9.95
C GLN A 20 -34.03 -17.39 -9.54
N ILE A 21 -33.35 -16.36 -10.02
CA ILE A 21 -32.02 -15.96 -9.56
C ILE A 21 -32.17 -15.11 -8.30
N VAL A 22 -31.41 -15.44 -7.27
CA VAL A 22 -31.29 -14.67 -6.03
C VAL A 22 -29.84 -14.28 -5.87
N LYS A 23 -29.56 -12.97 -5.97
CA LYS A 23 -28.23 -12.40 -5.89
C LYS A 23 -27.98 -11.78 -4.52
N THR A 24 -26.84 -12.12 -3.93
CA THR A 24 -26.25 -11.42 -2.79
C THR A 24 -24.85 -10.93 -3.15
N SER A 25 -24.32 -9.96 -2.43
CA SER A 25 -23.01 -9.40 -2.69
C SER A 25 -22.40 -8.84 -1.42
N GLU A 26 -21.10 -9.03 -1.26
CA GLU A 26 -20.33 -8.50 -0.13
C GLU A 26 -20.40 -6.96 -0.05
N ASP A 27 -20.45 -6.26 -1.18
CA ASP A 27 -20.57 -4.80 -1.23
C ASP A 27 -22.03 -4.29 -1.25
N GLY A 28 -23.00 -5.19 -1.12
CA GLY A 28 -24.43 -4.87 -1.12
C GLY A 28 -24.99 -4.48 -2.47
N LYS A 29 -24.21 -4.50 -3.55
CA LYS A 29 -24.66 -4.18 -4.91
C LYS A 29 -25.20 -5.44 -5.59
N VAL A 30 -26.51 -5.56 -5.66
CA VAL A 30 -27.20 -6.77 -6.11
C VAL A 30 -28.08 -6.55 -7.35
N ASP A 31 -28.47 -5.31 -7.64
CA ASP A 31 -29.28 -4.95 -8.80
C ASP A 31 -28.40 -4.58 -10.01
N GLY A 32 -28.92 -4.79 -11.20
CA GLY A 32 -28.21 -4.51 -12.45
C GLY A 32 -27.14 -5.55 -12.80
N ILE A 33 -27.13 -6.70 -12.14
CA ILE A 33 -26.20 -7.80 -12.43
C ILE A 33 -26.77 -8.66 -13.55
N GLN A 34 -25.97 -8.92 -14.58
CA GLN A 34 -26.38 -9.69 -15.75
C GLN A 34 -26.05 -11.17 -15.61
N PHE A 35 -27.00 -11.99 -16.05
CA PHE A 35 -26.90 -13.44 -16.10
C PHE A 35 -27.34 -13.96 -17.46
N THR A 36 -26.79 -15.08 -17.89
CA THR A 36 -27.27 -15.84 -19.02
C THR A 36 -27.93 -17.12 -18.53
N ILE A 37 -29.18 -17.35 -18.94
CA ILE A 37 -29.90 -18.58 -18.69
C ILE A 37 -30.00 -19.37 -20.00
N SER A 38 -29.47 -20.58 -20.05
CA SER A 38 -29.48 -21.43 -21.24
C SER A 38 -29.90 -22.86 -20.95
N GLY A 39 -30.58 -23.46 -21.91
CA GLY A 39 -31.06 -24.84 -21.86
C GLY A 39 -32.41 -24.99 -22.55
N ASN A 40 -32.74 -26.18 -23.03
CA ASN A 40 -34.01 -26.50 -23.69
C ASN A 40 -34.46 -25.48 -24.76
N GLY A 41 -33.50 -25.00 -25.57
CA GLY A 41 -33.77 -24.00 -26.60
C GLY A 41 -33.85 -22.54 -26.11
N VAL A 42 -33.68 -22.29 -24.80
CA VAL A 42 -33.64 -20.98 -24.20
C VAL A 42 -32.18 -20.52 -24.16
N ASN A 43 -31.94 -19.25 -24.54
CA ASN A 43 -30.67 -18.56 -24.35
C ASN A 43 -30.97 -17.07 -24.15
N GLN A 44 -31.11 -16.65 -22.88
CA GLN A 44 -31.51 -15.28 -22.54
C GLN A 44 -30.50 -14.65 -21.61
N THR A 45 -30.22 -13.37 -21.86
CA THR A 45 -29.52 -12.50 -20.93
C THR A 45 -30.55 -11.74 -20.11
N VAL A 46 -30.43 -11.81 -18.79
CA VAL A 46 -31.35 -11.23 -17.83
C VAL A 46 -30.59 -10.35 -16.83
N THR A 47 -31.28 -9.41 -16.19
CA THR A 47 -30.67 -8.45 -15.27
C THR A 47 -31.43 -8.44 -13.95
N THR A 48 -30.72 -8.51 -12.83
CA THR A 48 -31.34 -8.47 -11.50
C THR A 48 -31.92 -7.10 -11.18
N ALA A 49 -33.01 -7.09 -10.43
CA ALA A 49 -33.70 -5.91 -9.94
C ALA A 49 -34.41 -6.23 -8.62
N ASN A 50 -34.96 -5.21 -7.96
CA ASN A 50 -35.79 -5.34 -6.78
C ASN A 50 -35.14 -6.15 -5.64
N GLY A 51 -33.89 -5.83 -5.34
CA GLY A 51 -33.15 -6.51 -4.27
C GLY A 51 -32.39 -7.77 -4.74
N GLY A 52 -31.91 -7.75 -5.98
CA GLY A 52 -31.04 -8.81 -6.52
C GLY A 52 -31.76 -10.03 -7.04
N LYS A 53 -32.95 -9.85 -7.61
CA LYS A 53 -33.79 -10.96 -8.08
C LYS A 53 -34.08 -10.84 -9.56
N PHE A 54 -34.24 -11.98 -10.20
CA PHE A 54 -34.83 -12.12 -11.50
C PHE A 54 -35.53 -13.47 -11.60
N GLN A 55 -36.77 -13.51 -12.11
CA GLN A 55 -37.51 -14.72 -12.32
C GLN A 55 -37.86 -14.86 -13.81
N LEU A 56 -37.49 -16.00 -14.39
CA LEU A 56 -37.88 -16.40 -15.73
C LEU A 56 -38.95 -17.46 -15.65
N ASP A 57 -40.14 -17.14 -16.20
CA ASP A 57 -41.31 -18.02 -16.19
C ASP A 57 -41.44 -18.77 -17.51
N ASN A 58 -42.40 -19.69 -17.56
CA ASN A 58 -42.78 -20.43 -18.74
C ASN A 58 -41.63 -21.26 -19.34
N LEU A 59 -40.83 -21.85 -18.45
CA LEU A 59 -39.75 -22.75 -18.83
C LEU A 59 -40.23 -24.20 -18.88
N MET A 60 -39.83 -24.92 -19.90
CA MET A 60 -40.01 -26.36 -19.94
C MET A 60 -39.22 -27.03 -18.79
N PRO A 61 -39.78 -28.03 -18.13
CA PRO A 61 -39.04 -28.79 -17.13
C PRO A 61 -37.75 -29.37 -17.70
N GLY A 62 -36.67 -29.30 -16.91
CA GLY A 62 -35.35 -29.78 -17.31
C GLY A 62 -34.24 -29.00 -16.66
N VAL A 63 -33.01 -29.28 -17.08
CA VAL A 63 -31.80 -28.64 -16.55
C VAL A 63 -31.42 -27.41 -17.38
N TYR A 64 -31.21 -26.30 -16.67
CA TYR A 64 -30.74 -25.04 -17.23
C TYR A 64 -29.41 -24.67 -16.62
N THR A 65 -28.60 -23.99 -17.40
CA THR A 65 -27.32 -23.41 -16.98
C THR A 65 -27.49 -21.93 -16.75
N VAL A 66 -27.06 -21.44 -15.59
CA VAL A 66 -27.08 -20.01 -15.23
C VAL A 66 -25.66 -19.54 -15.01
N THR A 67 -25.28 -18.51 -15.76
CA THR A 67 -23.92 -17.94 -15.75
C THR A 67 -24.00 -16.46 -15.43
N GLU A 68 -23.27 -16.01 -14.41
CA GLU A 68 -23.11 -14.58 -14.13
C GLU A 68 -22.07 -13.97 -15.06
N GLN A 69 -22.38 -12.79 -15.61
CA GLN A 69 -21.41 -12.02 -16.37
C GLN A 69 -20.31 -11.50 -15.41
N SER A 70 -19.04 -11.73 -15.78
CA SER A 70 -17.90 -11.33 -14.98
C SER A 70 -17.84 -9.81 -14.79
N ILE A 71 -17.53 -9.40 -13.55
CA ILE A 71 -17.28 -8.01 -13.16
C ILE A 71 -15.92 -7.98 -12.48
N ASP A 72 -15.04 -7.06 -12.90
CA ASP A 72 -13.62 -7.07 -12.52
C ASP A 72 -13.36 -7.03 -10.99
N LYS A 73 -14.21 -6.34 -10.23
CA LYS A 73 -14.04 -6.26 -8.76
C LYS A 73 -14.42 -7.53 -8.00
N TYR A 74 -15.17 -8.46 -8.64
CA TYR A 74 -15.63 -9.69 -7.99
C TYR A 74 -14.82 -10.90 -8.41
N VAL A 75 -14.67 -11.83 -7.47
CA VAL A 75 -14.19 -13.17 -7.78
C VAL A 75 -15.14 -13.81 -8.81
N PRO A 76 -14.61 -14.37 -9.91
CA PRO A 76 -15.44 -15.02 -10.93
C PRO A 76 -16.33 -16.11 -10.31
N GLN A 77 -17.61 -16.11 -10.71
CA GLN A 77 -18.56 -17.12 -10.30
C GLN A 77 -18.44 -18.37 -11.19
N GLU A 78 -18.65 -19.53 -10.57
CA GLU A 78 -18.84 -20.76 -11.33
C GLU A 78 -20.21 -20.77 -12.00
N VAL A 79 -20.33 -21.55 -13.07
CA VAL A 79 -21.61 -21.82 -13.74
C VAL A 79 -22.47 -22.68 -12.83
N HIS A 80 -23.71 -22.25 -12.61
CA HIS A 80 -24.68 -23.02 -11.82
C HIS A 80 -25.66 -23.77 -12.74
N ARG A 81 -26.01 -24.97 -12.35
CA ARG A 81 -27.09 -25.74 -12.98
C ARG A 81 -28.31 -25.71 -12.08
N VAL A 82 -29.47 -25.51 -12.65
CA VAL A 82 -30.74 -25.52 -11.96
C VAL A 82 -31.71 -26.46 -12.68
N THR A 83 -32.39 -27.28 -11.91
CA THR A 83 -33.46 -28.13 -12.45
C THR A 83 -34.80 -27.43 -12.29
N VAL A 84 -35.45 -27.12 -13.41
CA VAL A 84 -36.80 -26.55 -13.43
C VAL A 84 -37.81 -27.67 -13.39
N VAL A 85 -38.73 -27.58 -12.42
CA VAL A 85 -39.80 -28.52 -12.18
C VAL A 85 -41.15 -27.88 -12.50
N ALA A 86 -42.03 -28.63 -13.17
CA ALA A 86 -43.34 -28.12 -13.53
C ALA A 86 -44.13 -27.62 -12.32
N GLY A 87 -44.73 -26.45 -12.45
CA GLY A 87 -45.53 -25.80 -11.41
C GLY A 87 -44.74 -25.24 -10.22
N GLN A 88 -43.42 -25.24 -10.29
CA GLN A 88 -42.55 -24.75 -9.21
C GLN A 88 -41.65 -23.62 -9.65
N VAL A 89 -41.18 -22.83 -8.66
CA VAL A 89 -40.10 -21.83 -8.81
C VAL A 89 -38.82 -22.43 -8.26
N SER A 90 -37.90 -22.77 -9.16
CA SER A 90 -36.59 -23.32 -8.80
C SER A 90 -35.61 -22.14 -8.58
N LYS A 91 -35.03 -22.02 -7.39
CA LYS A 91 -34.13 -20.93 -7.03
C LYS A 91 -32.67 -21.30 -7.27
N VAL A 92 -31.91 -20.36 -7.73
CA VAL A 92 -30.44 -20.43 -7.83
C VAL A 92 -29.83 -19.22 -7.16
N ASN A 93 -28.89 -19.45 -6.23
CA ASN A 93 -28.27 -18.42 -5.42
C ASN A 93 -26.85 -18.13 -5.92
N PHE A 94 -26.53 -16.86 -6.05
CA PHE A 94 -25.21 -16.35 -6.36
C PHE A 94 -24.78 -15.35 -5.30
N ASN A 95 -23.55 -15.45 -4.81
CA ASN A 95 -22.97 -14.49 -3.89
C ASN A 95 -21.67 -13.93 -4.45
N ASN A 96 -21.59 -12.61 -4.63
CA ASN A 96 -20.37 -11.97 -5.09
C ASN A 96 -19.45 -11.61 -3.92
N VAL A 97 -18.20 -12.05 -4.05
CA VAL A 97 -17.12 -11.76 -3.13
C VAL A 97 -16.12 -10.84 -3.82
N LEU A 98 -15.66 -9.79 -3.13
CA LEU A 98 -14.68 -8.86 -3.63
C LEU A 98 -13.29 -9.51 -3.72
N LYS A 99 -12.57 -9.21 -4.80
CA LYS A 99 -11.19 -9.65 -4.97
C LYS A 99 -10.26 -8.97 -3.98
N ARG A 100 -9.27 -9.74 -3.47
CA ARG A 100 -8.26 -9.31 -2.52
C ARG A 100 -6.87 -9.79 -2.92
N GLY A 101 -5.89 -9.04 -2.46
CA GLY A 101 -4.48 -9.39 -2.54
C GLY A 101 -3.74 -8.97 -1.28
N ASN A 102 -2.42 -9.07 -1.28
CA ASN A 102 -1.59 -8.81 -0.12
C ASN A 102 -0.50 -7.80 -0.45
N LEU A 103 -0.07 -7.05 0.57
CA LEU A 103 1.11 -6.20 0.52
C LEU A 103 2.09 -6.63 1.61
N GLN A 104 3.35 -6.77 1.24
CA GLN A 104 4.46 -6.99 2.15
C GLN A 104 5.43 -5.82 2.07
N VAL A 105 5.65 -5.14 3.19
CA VAL A 105 6.65 -4.09 3.32
C VAL A 105 7.89 -4.67 3.97
N ILE A 106 9.04 -4.49 3.33
CA ILE A 106 10.34 -4.92 3.84
C ILE A 106 11.11 -3.67 4.25
N LYS A 107 11.38 -3.57 5.55
CA LYS A 107 12.10 -2.47 6.17
C LYS A 107 13.57 -2.81 6.35
N SER A 108 14.44 -1.89 5.94
CA SER A 108 15.86 -1.88 6.28
C SER A 108 16.24 -0.57 6.96
N SER A 109 17.37 -0.54 7.64
CA SER A 109 17.86 0.64 8.33
C SER A 109 19.38 0.62 8.41
N GLU A 110 20.02 1.79 8.32
CA GLU A 110 21.47 1.92 8.48
C GLU A 110 21.97 1.50 9.87
N ASP A 111 21.14 1.59 10.90
CA ASP A 111 21.46 1.14 12.27
C ASP A 111 20.94 -0.26 12.59
N ASN A 112 20.40 -0.98 11.60
CA ASN A 112 19.85 -2.33 11.73
C ASN A 112 18.65 -2.45 12.70
N LEU A 113 18.02 -1.35 13.09
CA LEU A 113 16.82 -1.34 13.92
C LEU A 113 15.59 -1.32 12.99
N VAL A 114 14.97 -2.47 12.81
CA VAL A 114 13.91 -2.66 11.81
C VAL A 114 12.56 -3.09 12.40
N GLU A 115 12.52 -3.50 13.68
CA GLU A 115 11.31 -3.94 14.37
C GLU A 115 10.51 -2.76 14.92
N GLY A 116 9.18 -2.89 14.93
CA GLY A 116 8.28 -1.91 15.55
C GLY A 116 8.02 -0.67 14.73
N VAL A 117 8.34 -0.67 13.44
CA VAL A 117 8.08 0.44 12.51
C VAL A 117 6.67 0.32 11.94
N THR A 118 5.88 1.37 12.05
CA THR A 118 4.49 1.39 11.59
C THR A 118 4.38 1.92 10.17
N PHE A 119 3.58 1.22 9.36
CA PHE A 119 3.23 1.61 8.00
C PHE A 119 1.72 1.79 7.86
N HIS A 120 1.33 2.75 7.04
CA HIS A 120 -0.05 3.10 6.75
C HIS A 120 -0.33 2.89 5.26
N LEU A 121 -1.30 2.04 4.96
CA LEU A 121 -1.80 1.78 3.62
C LEU A 121 -3.17 2.44 3.47
N TYR A 122 -3.35 3.30 2.47
CA TYR A 122 -4.61 4.00 2.27
C TYR A 122 -4.92 4.33 0.83
N GLY A 123 -6.19 4.48 0.54
CA GLY A 123 -6.71 4.84 -0.77
C GLY A 123 -8.11 4.28 -0.98
N THR A 124 -8.53 4.25 -2.24
CA THR A 124 -9.85 3.74 -2.62
C THR A 124 -9.71 2.49 -3.47
N SER A 125 -10.41 1.42 -3.09
CA SER A 125 -10.41 0.16 -3.84
C SER A 125 -11.13 0.27 -5.18
N LEU A 126 -10.96 -0.76 -6.03
CA LEU A 126 -11.70 -0.87 -7.30
C LEU A 126 -13.23 -0.86 -7.07
N SER A 127 -13.68 -1.41 -5.95
CA SER A 127 -15.10 -1.42 -5.56
C SER A 127 -15.61 -0.08 -5.05
N GLY A 128 -14.75 0.92 -4.87
CA GLY A 128 -15.10 2.23 -4.30
C GLY A 128 -15.09 2.27 -2.77
N ILE A 129 -14.73 1.17 -2.12
CA ILE A 129 -14.60 1.08 -0.67
C ILE A 129 -13.24 1.65 -0.26
N ALA A 130 -13.20 2.53 0.74
CA ALA A 130 -11.97 3.07 1.28
C ALA A 130 -11.15 1.98 1.99
N VAL A 131 -9.83 2.01 1.76
CA VAL A 131 -8.84 1.20 2.48
C VAL A 131 -8.02 2.14 3.36
N ASP A 132 -7.92 1.82 4.64
CA ASP A 132 -7.21 2.59 5.66
C ASP A 132 -6.71 1.61 6.72
N GLU A 133 -5.51 1.07 6.49
CA GLU A 133 -4.94 -0.03 7.27
C GLU A 133 -3.54 0.29 7.76
N TYR A 134 -3.18 -0.26 8.91
CA TYR A 134 -1.87 -0.13 9.54
C TYR A 134 -1.26 -1.50 9.78
N ALA A 135 0.05 -1.58 9.63
CA ALA A 135 0.83 -2.76 10.01
C ALA A 135 2.17 -2.34 10.61
N VAL A 136 2.70 -3.17 11.48
CA VAL A 136 3.95 -2.93 12.20
C VAL A 136 4.96 -4.00 11.82
N THR A 137 6.21 -3.60 11.61
CA THR A 137 7.28 -4.53 11.26
C THR A 137 7.61 -5.47 12.41
N ASP A 138 7.85 -6.73 12.07
CA ASP A 138 8.35 -7.75 12.97
C ASP A 138 9.89 -7.64 13.18
N LYS A 139 10.46 -8.58 13.90
CA LYS A 139 11.92 -8.64 14.15
C LYS A 139 12.77 -8.74 12.88
N ASN A 140 12.19 -9.21 11.79
CA ASN A 140 12.84 -9.31 10.47
C ASN A 140 12.64 -8.06 9.60
N GLY A 141 11.92 -7.05 10.11
CA GLY A 141 11.60 -5.83 9.38
C GLY A 141 10.45 -6.00 8.38
N VAL A 142 9.59 -6.99 8.55
CA VAL A 142 8.48 -7.26 7.64
C VAL A 142 7.17 -6.79 8.27
N ALA A 143 6.44 -5.94 7.55
CA ALA A 143 5.06 -5.56 7.85
C ALA A 143 4.14 -6.14 6.76
N SER A 144 3.09 -6.85 7.17
CA SER A 144 2.17 -7.54 6.26
C SER A 144 0.78 -6.93 6.33
N PHE A 145 0.23 -6.64 5.15
CA PHE A 145 -1.17 -6.27 4.96
C PHE A 145 -1.84 -7.41 4.20
N ASP A 146 -2.64 -8.20 4.90
CA ASP A 146 -3.27 -9.40 4.34
C ASP A 146 -4.72 -9.10 3.94
N ASP A 147 -5.19 -9.81 2.90
CA ASP A 147 -6.58 -9.74 2.42
C ASP A 147 -7.08 -8.30 2.17
N VAL A 148 -6.26 -7.51 1.52
CA VAL A 148 -6.58 -6.14 1.13
C VAL A 148 -7.44 -6.15 -0.13
N LEU A 149 -8.49 -5.35 -0.17
CA LEU A 149 -9.28 -5.14 -1.38
C LEU A 149 -8.38 -4.66 -2.53
N ILE A 150 -8.61 -5.19 -3.74
CA ILE A 150 -7.78 -4.80 -4.88
C ILE A 150 -7.94 -3.33 -5.23
N SER A 151 -6.84 -2.71 -5.64
CA SER A 151 -6.82 -1.34 -6.14
C SER A 151 -7.39 -1.27 -7.56
N GLY A 152 -7.85 -0.09 -7.94
CA GLY A 152 -8.25 0.21 -9.31
C GLY A 152 -7.09 0.70 -10.16
N THR A 153 -7.37 1.62 -11.08
CA THR A 153 -6.37 2.32 -11.89
C THR A 153 -5.44 3.19 -11.05
N THR A 154 -5.93 3.69 -9.92
CA THR A 154 -5.13 4.42 -8.93
C THR A 154 -4.66 3.46 -7.85
N PRO A 155 -3.34 3.26 -7.70
CA PRO A 155 -2.80 2.42 -6.64
C PRO A 155 -3.01 3.06 -5.26
N TYR A 156 -2.91 2.25 -4.20
CA TYR A 156 -2.85 2.76 -2.83
C TYR A 156 -1.54 3.51 -2.58
N THR A 157 -1.56 4.34 -1.53
CA THR A 157 -0.35 4.93 -0.96
C THR A 157 0.08 4.11 0.24
N ILE A 158 1.37 3.83 0.34
CA ILE A 158 2.02 3.24 1.50
C ILE A 158 3.05 4.21 2.05
N GLU A 159 2.98 4.51 3.34
CA GLU A 159 3.85 5.45 4.04
C GLU A 159 4.36 4.87 5.35
N GLU A 160 5.58 5.24 5.72
CA GLU A 160 6.07 5.04 7.08
C GLU A 160 5.52 6.15 7.97
N VAL A 161 4.93 5.80 9.11
CA VAL A 161 4.38 6.76 10.07
C VAL A 161 5.22 6.81 11.32
N ASP A 162 5.25 7.99 11.96
CA ASP A 162 6.02 8.24 13.19
C ASP A 162 7.49 7.86 13.07
N THR A 163 8.10 8.19 11.93
CA THR A 163 9.53 7.96 11.70
C THR A 163 10.35 8.57 12.84
N ALA A 164 11.24 7.77 13.44
CA ALA A 164 12.09 8.23 14.52
C ALA A 164 12.95 9.43 14.09
N ILE A 165 13.12 10.39 14.99
CA ILE A 165 13.76 11.69 14.69
C ILE A 165 15.18 11.55 14.14
N ARG A 166 15.90 10.48 14.49
CA ARG A 166 17.25 10.20 13.98
C ARG A 166 17.31 9.86 12.49
N TYR A 167 16.17 9.55 11.88
CA TYR A 167 16.10 9.18 10.46
C TYR A 167 15.59 10.33 9.60
N VAL A 168 16.02 10.31 8.34
CA VAL A 168 15.35 11.06 7.27
C VAL A 168 14.01 10.37 7.00
N VAL A 169 12.93 11.14 6.99
CA VAL A 169 11.60 10.60 6.68
C VAL A 169 11.60 10.05 5.25
N PRO A 170 11.33 8.75 5.06
CA PRO A 170 11.31 8.18 3.72
C PRO A 170 10.12 8.69 2.91
N ALA A 171 10.30 8.80 1.61
CA ALA A 171 9.21 9.16 0.71
C ALA A 171 8.13 8.10 0.70
N ASN A 172 6.87 8.54 0.57
CA ASN A 172 5.75 7.65 0.33
C ASN A 172 5.91 6.90 -0.99
N GLN A 173 5.37 5.69 -1.06
CA GLN A 173 5.36 4.90 -2.28
C GLN A 173 3.93 4.56 -2.68
N THR A 174 3.73 4.18 -3.93
CA THR A 174 2.47 3.62 -4.40
C THR A 174 2.50 2.10 -4.32
N ALA A 175 1.36 1.50 -4.02
CA ALA A 175 1.21 0.06 -3.91
C ALA A 175 -0.07 -0.41 -4.63
N PRO A 176 0.04 -0.91 -5.87
CA PRO A 176 -1.07 -1.60 -6.52
C PRO A 176 -1.28 -2.95 -5.82
N ILE A 177 -2.53 -3.27 -5.57
CA ILE A 177 -2.93 -4.57 -5.01
C ILE A 177 -3.73 -5.32 -6.07
N ASN A 178 -3.24 -6.48 -6.47
CA ASN A 178 -3.84 -7.34 -7.47
C ASN A 178 -4.40 -8.61 -6.84
N TRP A 179 -5.40 -9.18 -7.48
CA TRP A 179 -6.07 -10.39 -6.99
C TRP A 179 -5.11 -11.56 -6.84
N LYS A 180 -5.09 -12.19 -5.67
CA LYS A 180 -4.25 -13.35 -5.31
C LYS A 180 -2.74 -13.12 -5.44
N GLU A 181 -2.30 -11.87 -5.51
CA GLU A 181 -0.89 -11.52 -5.61
C GLU A 181 -0.37 -10.90 -4.31
N VAL A 182 0.94 -10.98 -4.13
CA VAL A 182 1.67 -10.26 -3.09
C VAL A 182 2.46 -9.15 -3.75
N THR A 183 2.12 -7.90 -3.41
CA THR A 183 2.92 -6.74 -3.77
C THR A 183 3.99 -6.52 -2.71
N THR A 184 5.24 -6.28 -3.12
CA THR A 184 6.35 -6.01 -2.20
C THR A 184 6.83 -4.58 -2.37
N ARG A 185 7.06 -3.87 -1.24
CA ARG A 185 7.68 -2.55 -1.21
C ARG A 185 8.79 -2.51 -0.18
N ASN A 186 9.91 -1.88 -0.55
CA ASN A 186 11.09 -1.74 0.29
C ASN A 186 11.18 -0.30 0.79
N PHE A 187 11.40 -0.15 2.09
CA PHE A 187 11.68 1.13 2.75
C PHE A 187 13.00 1.03 3.49
N THR A 188 13.84 2.05 3.34
CA THR A 188 15.14 2.13 4.02
C THR A 188 15.18 3.38 4.87
N ASN A 189 15.48 3.25 6.16
CA ASN A 189 15.76 4.38 7.03
C ASN A 189 17.23 4.75 6.98
N ILE A 190 17.47 5.99 6.57
CA ILE A 190 18.78 6.60 6.49
C ILE A 190 18.95 7.53 7.69
N LEU A 191 20.05 7.39 8.42
CA LEU A 191 20.38 8.26 9.54
C LEU A 191 20.65 9.69 9.03
N LYS A 192 20.17 10.67 9.77
CA LYS A 192 20.50 12.08 9.51
C LYS A 192 21.99 12.29 9.73
N LYS A 193 22.62 13.04 8.83
CA LYS A 193 24.05 13.33 8.85
C LYS A 193 24.29 14.83 8.74
N PHE A 194 25.42 15.28 9.24
CA PHE A 194 25.86 16.67 9.18
C PHE A 194 27.33 16.76 8.82
N SER A 195 27.70 17.88 8.25
CA SER A 195 29.08 18.34 8.15
C SER A 195 29.18 19.79 8.70
N VAL A 196 30.34 20.18 9.11
CA VAL A 196 30.58 21.54 9.62
C VAL A 196 31.59 22.27 8.73
N THR A 197 31.20 23.45 8.28
CA THR A 197 32.14 24.40 7.66
C THR A 197 32.52 25.46 8.68
N VAL A 198 33.81 25.57 8.98
CA VAL A 198 34.36 26.60 9.85
C VAL A 198 35.03 27.68 9.01
N THR A 199 34.70 28.90 9.31
CA THR A 199 35.39 30.07 8.74
C THR A 199 35.97 30.88 9.89
N LYS A 200 37.31 30.92 10.01
CA LYS A 200 38.03 31.75 10.95
C LYS A 200 38.25 33.15 10.34
N SER A 201 37.95 34.16 11.09
CA SER A 201 38.20 35.57 10.70
C SER A 201 38.94 36.31 11.78
N ASP A 202 39.63 37.38 11.38
CA ASP A 202 40.14 38.34 12.33
C ASP A 202 39.00 39.12 12.99
N ARG A 203 39.02 39.20 14.31
CA ARG A 203 37.92 39.77 15.09
C ARG A 203 37.81 41.28 14.97
N GLU A 204 38.97 41.96 14.83
CA GLU A 204 39.04 43.43 14.86
C GLU A 204 39.00 44.03 13.45
N GLU A 205 39.83 43.52 12.55
CA GLU A 205 40.01 44.10 11.23
C GLU A 205 39.39 43.28 10.09
N GLY A 206 38.90 42.08 10.38
CA GLY A 206 38.35 41.15 9.37
C GLY A 206 39.40 40.47 8.48
N THR A 207 40.61 41.00 8.45
CA THR A 207 41.78 40.47 7.72
C THR A 207 43.00 40.37 8.62
N PRO A 208 43.90 39.36 8.42
CA PRO A 208 45.10 39.22 9.23
C PRO A 208 45.99 40.46 9.18
N GLN A 209 46.55 40.83 10.34
CA GLN A 209 47.44 41.95 10.48
C GLN A 209 48.90 41.49 10.71
N GLY A 210 49.87 42.16 10.07
CA GLY A 210 51.30 41.84 10.20
C GLY A 210 51.60 40.40 9.71
N ASP A 211 52.30 39.63 10.54
CA ASP A 211 52.68 38.25 10.26
C ASP A 211 51.62 37.23 10.68
N ALA A 212 50.45 37.69 11.16
CA ALA A 212 49.36 36.81 11.56
C ALA A 212 48.76 36.09 10.35
N THR A 213 48.33 34.84 10.53
CA THR A 213 47.75 34.02 9.47
C THR A 213 46.47 33.35 9.95
N LEU A 214 45.48 33.23 9.06
CA LEU A 214 44.26 32.45 9.30
C LEU A 214 44.49 30.97 9.10
N ALA A 215 45.56 30.58 8.40
CA ALA A 215 45.94 29.19 8.20
C ALA A 215 46.57 28.57 9.45
N GLY A 216 46.39 27.27 9.63
CA GLY A 216 47.10 26.50 10.65
C GLY A 216 46.39 26.43 11.99
N ALA A 217 45.23 27.05 12.18
CA ALA A 217 44.41 26.81 13.37
C ALA A 217 43.88 25.39 13.38
N VAL A 218 44.03 24.68 14.51
CA VAL A 218 43.56 23.29 14.69
C VAL A 218 42.26 23.30 15.47
N TYR A 219 41.24 22.70 14.89
CA TYR A 219 39.95 22.48 15.54
C TYR A 219 39.73 21.00 15.81
N GLY A 220 39.11 20.71 16.94
CA GLY A 220 38.67 19.34 17.26
C GLY A 220 37.17 19.22 17.19
N ILE A 221 36.69 18.14 16.59
CA ILE A 221 35.30 17.72 16.70
C ILE A 221 35.19 16.62 17.75
N TYR A 222 34.28 16.80 18.70
CA TYR A 222 34.10 15.94 19.86
C TYR A 222 32.71 15.35 19.88
N LYS A 223 32.63 14.07 20.28
CA LYS A 223 31.38 13.42 20.68
C LYS A 223 31.41 13.21 22.19
N GLY A 224 30.60 13.95 22.92
CA GLY A 224 30.75 14.07 24.36
C GLY A 224 32.12 14.66 24.70
N GLU A 225 32.91 13.96 25.53
CA GLU A 225 34.28 14.36 25.89
C GLU A 225 35.35 13.74 24.98
N THR A 226 34.96 12.89 24.02
CA THR A 226 35.92 12.19 23.16
C THR A 226 36.24 13.01 21.92
N LEU A 227 37.54 13.31 21.72
CA LEU A 227 38.04 13.87 20.47
C LEU A 227 37.91 12.81 19.35
N VAL A 228 37.12 13.12 18.33
CA VAL A 228 36.89 12.21 17.20
C VAL A 228 37.86 12.48 16.06
N ASP A 229 37.94 13.74 15.61
CA ASP A 229 38.83 14.17 14.53
C ASP A 229 39.37 15.58 14.77
N LYS A 230 40.49 15.90 14.09
CA LYS A 230 41.08 17.22 14.03
C LYS A 230 41.05 17.76 12.60
N TYR A 231 40.84 19.06 12.48
CA TYR A 231 40.85 19.78 11.19
C TYR A 231 41.71 21.02 11.30
N VAL A 232 42.37 21.40 10.23
CA VAL A 232 43.27 22.52 10.17
C VAL A 232 42.73 23.53 9.16
N THR A 233 42.66 24.80 9.51
CA THR A 233 42.24 25.86 8.61
C THR A 233 43.24 26.05 7.48
N ASP A 234 42.74 26.33 6.27
CA ASP A 234 43.50 26.67 5.09
C ASP A 234 43.91 28.16 5.09
N LYS A 235 44.52 28.62 4.00
CA LYS A 235 44.94 30.03 3.81
C LYS A 235 43.80 31.05 3.94
N ASN A 236 42.56 30.63 3.71
CA ASN A 236 41.35 31.43 3.85
C ASN A 236 40.74 31.34 5.26
N GLY A 237 41.35 30.60 6.15
CA GLY A 237 40.83 30.35 7.48
C GLY A 237 39.67 29.31 7.52
N GLN A 238 39.58 28.47 6.52
CA GLN A 238 38.43 27.58 6.34
C GLN A 238 38.81 26.12 6.34
N PHE A 239 37.86 25.28 6.77
CA PHE A 239 37.80 23.85 6.49
C PHE A 239 36.33 23.37 6.50
N THR A 240 36.07 22.24 5.88
CA THR A 240 34.81 21.52 5.96
C THR A 240 35.09 20.11 6.43
N THR A 241 34.34 19.63 7.45
CA THR A 241 34.48 18.29 7.98
C THR A 241 33.92 17.26 7.00
N LYS A 242 34.28 16.00 7.20
CA LYS A 242 33.51 14.89 6.65
C LYS A 242 32.12 14.85 7.28
N GLU A 243 31.22 13.99 6.77
CA GLU A 243 29.91 13.76 7.36
C GLU A 243 29.99 12.88 8.60
N TYR A 244 29.17 13.21 9.60
CA TYR A 244 28.94 12.44 10.83
C TYR A 244 27.45 12.20 11.02
N VAL A 245 27.10 11.14 11.74
CA VAL A 245 25.71 10.87 12.11
C VAL A 245 25.28 11.90 13.17
N CYS A 246 24.14 12.55 12.96
CA CYS A 246 23.56 13.50 13.91
C CYS A 246 23.33 12.89 15.28
N ASP A 247 23.61 13.66 16.31
CA ASP A 247 23.31 13.36 17.71
C ASP A 247 23.38 14.67 18.51
N ASN A 248 22.98 14.65 19.77
CA ASN A 248 22.85 15.86 20.59
C ASN A 248 24.08 16.15 21.47
N ASP A 249 25.17 15.41 21.30
CA ASP A 249 26.42 15.53 22.07
C ASP A 249 27.66 15.88 21.24
N TRP A 250 27.46 16.34 19.99
CA TRP A 250 28.55 16.82 19.15
C TRP A 250 28.93 18.27 19.46
N THR A 251 30.22 18.52 19.58
CA THR A 251 30.77 19.86 19.72
C THR A 251 32.02 20.07 18.85
N ILE A 252 32.32 21.28 18.49
CA ILE A 252 33.53 21.67 17.79
C ILE A 252 34.17 22.86 18.49
N ARG A 253 35.51 22.85 18.62
CA ARG A 253 36.26 23.95 19.25
C ARG A 253 37.69 24.02 18.71
N GLU A 254 38.27 25.20 18.79
CA GLU A 254 39.70 25.41 18.52
C GLU A 254 40.53 24.73 19.61
N ILE A 255 41.54 23.98 19.20
CA ILE A 255 42.53 23.33 20.09
C ILE A 255 43.83 24.08 20.12
N THR A 256 44.30 24.51 18.93
CA THR A 256 45.54 25.27 18.76
C THR A 256 45.25 26.46 17.87
N PRO A 257 45.55 27.68 18.32
CA PRO A 257 45.36 28.88 17.51
C PRO A 257 46.36 28.93 16.34
N SER A 258 46.00 29.64 15.29
CA SER A 258 46.93 29.96 14.23
C SER A 258 47.94 31.03 14.71
N GLU A 259 49.07 31.18 13.99
CA GLU A 259 50.12 32.09 14.35
C GLU A 259 49.59 33.53 14.39
N GLY A 260 49.94 34.24 15.47
CA GLY A 260 49.53 35.64 15.72
C GLY A 260 48.17 35.80 16.40
N TYR A 261 47.48 34.68 16.73
CA TYR A 261 46.20 34.73 17.39
C TYR A 261 46.21 34.01 18.73
N LEU A 262 45.32 34.45 19.61
CA LEU A 262 45.03 33.76 20.88
C LEU A 262 44.01 32.65 20.67
N LEU A 263 44.06 31.64 21.54
CA LEU A 263 43.07 30.55 21.52
C LEU A 263 41.67 31.11 21.78
N ASP A 264 40.74 30.77 20.87
CA ASP A 264 39.32 30.98 21.09
C ASP A 264 38.74 29.69 21.78
N GLY A 265 38.44 29.83 23.07
CA GLY A 265 37.94 28.72 23.87
C GLY A 265 36.46 28.41 23.70
N THR A 266 35.78 29.04 22.75
CA THR A 266 34.34 28.86 22.54
C THR A 266 34.06 27.45 22.07
N ILE A 267 33.06 26.80 22.71
CA ILE A 267 32.55 25.50 22.36
C ILE A 267 31.25 25.67 21.59
N HIS A 268 31.21 25.17 20.36
CA HIS A 268 30.04 25.25 19.51
C HIS A 268 29.34 23.90 19.47
N LYS A 269 28.03 23.88 19.75
CA LYS A 269 27.18 22.69 19.55
C LYS A 269 26.85 22.54 18.07
N VAL A 270 26.99 21.35 17.56
CA VAL A 270 26.73 21.02 16.14
C VAL A 270 26.02 19.70 16.02
N GLY A 271 25.44 19.43 14.85
CA GLY A 271 24.93 18.11 14.47
C GLY A 271 23.75 17.60 15.28
N ALA A 272 22.88 18.48 15.79
CA ALA A 272 21.66 18.07 16.47
C ALA A 272 20.70 17.33 15.50
N GLU A 273 19.92 16.37 16.05
CA GLU A 273 18.87 15.64 15.32
C GLU A 273 17.71 16.55 14.89
#